data_0b0025b003b8db1f3383b90f35f14575
#
_entry.id   0b0025b003b8db1f3383b90f35f14575
#
_cell.length_a   1.000
_cell.length_b   1.000
_cell.length_c   1.000
_cell.angle_alpha   90.00
_cell.angle_beta   90.00
_cell.angle_gamma   90.00
#
_symmetry.space_group_name_H-M   'P 1'
#
loop_
_entity.id
_entity.type
_entity.pdbx_description
1 polymer ?
#
loop_
_entity_poly.entity_id
_entity_poly.type
_entity_poly.pdbx_seq_one_letter_code
_entity_poly.pdbx_strand_id
1 'polypeptide(L)'
;IKGSEVVKNWAKVQEDVWKVTLPNSFFGDFTPYSDLIRGDWFNPQGREHHTGAVYLNGEWLLEAAKLEEVLKPTGTTALWFGQVNKENTTIWAQFKGVNTNEQLVEINVRRTVFYPARPDINYITMRGFTMRHAATQWAPPTAEQVGLVGTHWSKGWIIENNVISHSRC
;
A
#
# COMPACT_ATOMS: atom_id res chain seq x y z
N ILE A 1 6.32 12.31 4.55
CA ILE A 1 4.87 12.07 4.50
C ILE A 1 4.64 10.66 3.99
N LYS A 2 3.66 9.93 4.55
CA LYS A 2 3.38 8.54 4.16
C LYS A 2 1.89 8.31 3.91
N GLY A 3 1.58 7.44 2.97
CA GLY A 3 0.24 6.89 2.75
C GLY A 3 -0.04 5.66 3.61
N SER A 4 0.91 5.25 4.44
CA SER A 4 0.81 4.12 5.38
C SER A 4 0.52 4.57 6.81
N GLU A 5 0.04 3.62 7.62
CA GLU A 5 -0.09 3.73 9.08
C GLU A 5 0.73 2.63 9.75
N VAL A 6 1.26 2.94 10.94
CA VAL A 6 1.95 1.97 11.78
C VAL A 6 0.92 1.06 12.44
N VAL A 7 1.09 -0.24 12.29
CA VAL A 7 0.20 -1.22 12.91
C VAL A 7 0.96 -2.03 13.96
N LYS A 8 0.40 -2.07 15.14
CA LYS A 8 0.89 -2.85 16.28
C LYS A 8 -0.08 -4.00 16.59
N ASN A 9 0.25 -4.80 17.61
CA ASN A 9 -0.58 -5.91 18.09
C ASN A 9 -0.76 -7.03 17.05
N TRP A 10 0.26 -7.26 16.25
CA TRP A 10 0.32 -8.44 15.42
C TRP A 10 0.35 -9.70 16.30
N ALA A 11 -0.56 -10.62 16.07
CA ALA A 11 -0.61 -11.91 16.74
C ALA A 11 0.22 -12.93 15.97
N LYS A 12 1.11 -13.65 16.64
CA LYS A 12 1.88 -14.74 16.04
C LYS A 12 0.94 -15.89 15.73
N VAL A 13 0.96 -16.39 14.50
CA VAL A 13 0.18 -17.54 14.04
C VAL A 13 1.03 -18.80 14.14
N GLN A 14 2.23 -18.75 13.59
CA GLN A 14 3.24 -19.81 13.64
C GLN A 14 4.61 -19.23 13.23
N GLU A 15 5.70 -19.81 13.68
CA GLU A 15 7.08 -19.38 13.35
C GLU A 15 7.22 -17.90 12.99
N ASP A 16 7.44 -17.61 11.71
CA ASP A 16 7.60 -16.25 11.17
C ASP A 16 6.29 -15.63 10.64
N VAL A 17 5.16 -16.33 10.77
CA VAL A 17 3.87 -15.86 10.27
C VAL A 17 3.09 -15.16 11.36
N TRP A 18 2.66 -13.95 11.06
CA TRP A 18 1.89 -13.09 11.94
C TRP A 18 0.59 -12.64 11.29
N LYS A 19 -0.37 -12.28 12.09
CA LYS A 19 -1.70 -11.83 11.65
C LYS A 19 -2.14 -10.60 12.43
N VAL A 20 -2.81 -9.68 11.74
CA VAL A 20 -3.57 -8.59 12.35
C VAL A 20 -4.96 -8.53 11.73
N THR A 21 -5.95 -8.20 12.54
CA THR A 21 -7.32 -7.94 12.07
C THR A 21 -7.71 -6.53 12.49
N LEU A 22 -8.12 -5.73 11.51
CA LEU A 22 -8.50 -4.33 11.69
C LEU A 22 -9.95 -4.14 11.25
N PRO A 23 -10.76 -3.33 11.94
CA PRO A 23 -12.09 -2.99 11.45
C PRO A 23 -11.98 -2.21 10.14
N ASN A 24 -12.90 -2.40 9.21
CA ASN A 24 -12.87 -1.68 7.93
C ASN A 24 -12.94 -0.16 8.09
N SER A 25 -13.53 0.33 9.19
CA SER A 25 -13.53 1.75 9.55
C SER A 25 -12.14 2.36 9.78
N PHE A 26 -11.11 1.52 10.05
CA PHE A 26 -9.71 1.95 10.10
C PHE A 26 -9.22 2.58 8.79
N PHE A 27 -9.78 2.14 7.68
CA PHE A 27 -9.40 2.60 6.34
C PHE A 27 -10.28 3.75 5.83
N GLY A 28 -11.34 4.13 6.54
CA GLY A 28 -12.33 5.11 6.06
C GLY A 28 -13.13 4.57 4.86
N ASP A 29 -13.24 5.39 3.81
CA ASP A 29 -14.03 5.04 2.62
C ASP A 29 -13.26 4.22 1.57
N PHE A 30 -12.01 3.89 1.83
CA PHE A 30 -11.12 3.20 0.89
C PHE A 30 -10.32 2.09 1.56
N THR A 31 -10.56 0.85 1.16
CA THR A 31 -9.82 -0.32 1.65
C THR A 31 -8.87 -0.84 0.58
N PRO A 32 -7.55 -0.59 0.67
CA PRO A 32 -6.58 -1.04 -0.33
C PRO A 32 -6.55 -2.55 -0.55
N TYR A 33 -6.92 -3.32 0.46
CA TYR A 33 -6.87 -4.79 0.46
C TYR A 33 -8.05 -5.45 -0.27
N SER A 34 -9.03 -4.67 -0.75
CA SER A 34 -10.08 -5.10 -1.67
C SER A 34 -10.08 -4.31 -2.98
N ASP A 35 -9.20 -3.33 -3.12
CA ASP A 35 -9.07 -2.52 -4.33
C ASP A 35 -8.15 -3.24 -5.33
N LEU A 36 -8.75 -3.88 -6.33
CA LEU A 36 -8.05 -4.66 -7.35
C LEU A 36 -7.33 -3.77 -8.35
N ILE A 37 -6.06 -4.07 -8.61
CA ILE A 37 -5.31 -3.45 -9.71
C ILE A 37 -5.87 -3.97 -11.03
N ARG A 38 -6.32 -3.07 -11.89
CA ARG A 38 -6.97 -3.36 -13.18
C ARG A 38 -6.45 -2.42 -14.25
N GLY A 39 -6.42 -2.89 -15.49
CA GLY A 39 -6.07 -2.05 -16.64
C GLY A 39 -5.91 -2.87 -17.89
N ASP A 40 -6.13 -2.26 -19.06
CA ASP A 40 -6.11 -2.93 -20.36
C ASP A 40 -4.74 -3.52 -20.70
N TRP A 41 -3.68 -2.92 -20.17
CA TRP A 41 -2.29 -3.38 -20.37
C TRP A 41 -1.70 -4.07 -19.13
N PHE A 42 -2.47 -4.21 -18.08
CA PHE A 42 -2.05 -4.94 -16.89
C PHE A 42 -2.29 -6.44 -17.09
N ASN A 43 -1.24 -7.22 -17.11
CA ASN A 43 -1.33 -8.68 -17.16
C ASN A 43 -1.27 -9.26 -15.75
N PRO A 44 -2.39 -9.70 -15.17
CA PRO A 44 -2.45 -10.21 -13.79
C PRO A 44 -1.83 -11.61 -13.64
N GLN A 45 -1.42 -12.25 -14.72
CA GLN A 45 -0.82 -13.59 -14.73
C GLN A 45 -1.65 -14.65 -13.98
N GLY A 46 -2.98 -14.59 -14.14
CA GLY A 46 -3.91 -15.57 -13.57
C GLY A 46 -4.16 -15.42 -12.08
N ARG A 47 -3.85 -14.28 -11.46
CA ARG A 47 -4.11 -14.00 -10.05
C ARG A 47 -4.68 -12.58 -9.85
N GLU A 48 -5.26 -12.35 -8.69
CA GLU A 48 -5.62 -10.99 -8.26
C GLU A 48 -4.41 -10.27 -7.67
N HIS A 49 -4.36 -8.95 -7.89
CA HIS A 49 -3.41 -8.05 -7.28
C HIS A 49 -4.16 -6.86 -6.69
N HIS A 50 -3.81 -6.48 -5.47
CA HIS A 50 -4.47 -5.38 -4.77
C HIS A 50 -3.54 -4.17 -4.63
N THR A 51 -4.13 -2.99 -4.43
CA THR A 51 -3.36 -1.79 -4.12
C THR A 51 -2.82 -1.80 -2.69
N GLY A 52 -3.23 -2.78 -1.87
CA GLY A 52 -2.70 -3.05 -0.54
C GLY A 52 -1.21 -3.38 -0.54
N ALA A 53 -0.52 -3.04 0.54
CA ALA A 53 0.89 -3.40 0.78
C ALA A 53 1.21 -3.44 2.28
N VAL A 54 2.17 -4.29 2.64
CA VAL A 54 2.74 -4.41 3.98
C VAL A 54 4.21 -4.06 3.92
N TYR A 55 4.69 -3.29 4.88
CA TYR A 55 6.08 -2.84 4.96
C TYR A 55 6.71 -3.23 6.29
N LEU A 56 7.93 -3.74 6.24
CA LEU A 56 8.79 -3.95 7.41
C LEU A 56 9.99 -3.01 7.32
N ASN A 57 10.13 -2.12 8.28
CA ASN A 57 11.22 -1.14 8.33
C ASN A 57 11.34 -0.27 7.05
N GLY A 58 10.20 -0.02 6.40
CA GLY A 58 10.10 0.80 5.20
C GLY A 58 10.19 0.05 3.88
N GLU A 59 10.56 -1.24 3.90
CA GLU A 59 10.62 -2.10 2.71
C GLU A 59 9.36 -2.97 2.61
N TRP A 60 8.80 -3.10 1.41
CA TRP A 60 7.58 -3.87 1.21
C TRP A 60 7.79 -5.38 1.10
N LEU A 61 6.82 -6.12 1.60
CA LEU A 61 6.68 -7.54 1.36
C LEU A 61 5.94 -7.76 0.02
N LEU A 62 6.13 -8.93 -0.58
CA LEU A 62 5.39 -9.29 -1.80
C LEU A 62 4.01 -9.87 -1.46
N GLU A 63 3.01 -9.51 -2.27
CA GLU A 63 1.67 -10.04 -2.17
C GLU A 63 1.62 -11.49 -2.65
N ALA A 64 1.14 -12.40 -1.82
CA ALA A 64 0.87 -13.79 -2.16
C ALA A 64 -0.44 -13.91 -2.96
N ALA A 65 -0.53 -14.90 -3.83
CA ALA A 65 -1.77 -15.20 -4.55
C ALA A 65 -2.81 -15.88 -3.65
N LYS A 66 -2.34 -16.63 -2.64
CA LYS A 66 -3.17 -17.41 -1.73
C LYS A 66 -2.62 -17.38 -0.31
N LEU A 67 -3.50 -17.49 0.67
CA LEU A 67 -3.11 -17.54 2.09
C LEU A 67 -2.13 -18.68 2.39
N GLU A 68 -2.30 -19.85 1.74
CA GLU A 68 -1.44 -21.00 1.93
C GLU A 68 0.04 -20.73 1.66
N GLU A 69 0.35 -19.83 0.73
CA GLU A 69 1.73 -19.43 0.42
C GLU A 69 2.37 -18.65 1.58
N VAL A 70 1.57 -17.86 2.30
CA VAL A 70 2.02 -17.16 3.51
C VAL A 70 2.19 -18.14 4.68
N LEU A 71 1.24 -19.06 4.84
CA LEU A 71 1.25 -20.05 5.92
C LEU A 71 2.33 -21.15 5.76
N LYS A 72 2.82 -21.35 4.54
CA LYS A 72 3.89 -22.33 4.24
C LYS A 72 5.08 -21.61 3.61
N PRO A 73 5.87 -20.85 4.40
CA PRO A 73 6.98 -20.09 3.87
C PRO A 73 7.98 -20.97 3.12
N THR A 74 8.17 -20.70 1.84
CA THR A 74 9.19 -21.33 1.01
C THR A 74 10.14 -20.23 0.49
N GLY A 75 11.44 -20.47 0.54
CA GLY A 75 12.42 -19.50 0.05
C GLY A 75 12.66 -18.31 0.99
N THR A 76 13.32 -17.27 0.46
CA THR A 76 13.80 -16.11 1.24
C THR A 76 12.86 -14.90 1.20
N THR A 77 12.02 -14.80 0.19
CA THR A 77 11.11 -13.65 0.01
C THR A 77 10.00 -13.68 1.06
N ALA A 78 9.80 -12.55 1.72
CA ALA A 78 8.70 -12.38 2.67
C ALA A 78 7.40 -12.03 1.93
N LEU A 79 6.32 -12.76 2.25
CA LEU A 79 5.02 -12.63 1.62
C LEU A 79 3.98 -12.08 2.59
N TRP A 80 2.95 -11.46 2.04
CA TRP A 80 1.74 -11.09 2.76
C TRP A 80 0.48 -11.48 1.96
N PHE A 81 -0.65 -11.64 2.65
CA PHE A 81 -1.97 -11.89 2.09
C PHE A 81 -3.03 -11.13 2.88
N GLY A 82 -3.96 -10.48 2.19
CA GLY A 82 -5.07 -9.76 2.80
C GLY A 82 -6.42 -10.39 2.46
N GLN A 83 -7.34 -10.38 3.42
CA GLN A 83 -8.72 -10.79 3.22
C GLN A 83 -9.65 -9.77 3.85
N VAL A 84 -10.61 -9.28 3.06
CA VAL A 84 -11.61 -8.31 3.51
C VAL A 84 -12.98 -8.98 3.58
N ASN A 85 -13.67 -8.83 4.68
CA ASN A 85 -15.07 -9.19 4.83
C ASN A 85 -15.93 -7.95 5.12
N LYS A 86 -17.20 -8.11 5.47
CA LYS A 86 -18.12 -6.97 5.70
C LYS A 86 -17.68 -6.02 6.83
N GLU A 87 -16.96 -6.50 7.83
CA GLU A 87 -16.62 -5.77 9.04
C GLU A 87 -15.13 -5.50 9.19
N ASN A 88 -14.31 -6.45 8.73
CA ASN A 88 -12.89 -6.46 9.03
C ASN A 88 -12.01 -6.76 7.82
N THR A 89 -10.81 -6.23 7.87
CA THR A 89 -9.68 -6.60 7.03
C THR A 89 -8.68 -7.38 7.87
N THR A 90 -8.38 -8.62 7.46
CA THR A 90 -7.36 -9.46 8.09
C THR A 90 -6.15 -9.57 7.18
N ILE A 91 -4.97 -9.33 7.72
CA ILE A 91 -3.71 -9.37 6.99
C ILE A 91 -2.80 -10.41 7.66
N TRP A 92 -2.29 -11.36 6.89
CA TRP A 92 -1.22 -12.28 7.27
C TRP A 92 0.06 -11.85 6.59
N ALA A 93 1.17 -11.93 7.30
CA ALA A 93 2.46 -11.56 6.75
C ALA A 93 3.60 -12.38 7.39
N GLN A 94 4.66 -12.60 6.60
CA GLN A 94 5.88 -13.27 7.03
C GLN A 94 6.89 -12.23 7.50
N PHE A 95 7.25 -12.27 8.77
CA PHE A 95 8.27 -11.39 9.35
C PHE A 95 9.41 -12.27 9.90
N LYS A 96 10.33 -12.63 9.02
CA LYS A 96 11.36 -13.64 9.27
C LYS A 96 12.34 -13.20 10.36
N GLY A 97 12.42 -13.97 11.43
CA GLY A 97 13.41 -13.79 12.49
C GLY A 97 13.21 -12.57 13.37
N VAL A 98 12.05 -11.88 13.30
CA VAL A 98 11.80 -10.66 14.08
C VAL A 98 10.49 -10.71 14.87
N ASN A 99 10.47 -10.02 16.00
CA ASN A 99 9.22 -9.71 16.69
C ASN A 99 8.64 -8.43 16.10
N THR A 100 7.52 -8.56 15.41
CA THR A 100 6.88 -7.43 14.71
C THR A 100 6.44 -6.31 15.61
N ASN A 101 6.15 -6.58 16.88
CA ASN A 101 5.74 -5.56 17.83
C ASN A 101 6.91 -4.67 18.30
N GLU A 102 8.16 -5.09 18.03
CA GLU A 102 9.40 -4.35 18.29
C GLU A 102 9.94 -3.65 17.05
N GLN A 103 9.35 -3.91 15.87
CA GLN A 103 9.76 -3.37 14.60
C GLN A 103 8.78 -2.30 14.09
N LEU A 104 9.20 -1.56 13.06
CA LEU A 104 8.33 -0.66 12.33
C LEU A 104 7.57 -1.46 11.25
N VAL A 105 6.35 -1.86 11.57
CA VAL A 105 5.46 -2.50 10.62
C VAL A 105 4.36 -1.52 10.21
N GLU A 106 4.23 -1.30 8.91
CA GLU A 106 3.27 -0.35 8.33
C GLU A 106 2.42 -1.05 7.26
N ILE A 107 1.23 -0.55 7.06
CA ILE A 107 0.35 -0.93 5.96
C ILE A 107 -0.11 0.33 5.23
N ASN A 108 -0.23 0.29 3.92
CA ASN A 108 -0.78 1.43 3.20
C ASN A 108 -2.30 1.54 3.41
N VAL A 109 -2.76 2.78 3.52
CA VAL A 109 -4.18 3.08 3.79
C VAL A 109 -4.73 4.20 2.90
N ARG A 110 -3.85 4.95 2.19
CA ARG A 110 -4.23 6.09 1.35
C ARG A 110 -3.83 5.88 -0.10
N ARG A 111 -4.71 6.28 -1.00
CA ARG A 111 -4.44 6.21 -2.45
C ARG A 111 -3.28 7.10 -2.87
N THR A 112 -3.17 8.27 -2.25
CA THR A 112 -2.19 9.29 -2.57
C THR A 112 -1.57 9.85 -1.30
N VAL A 113 -0.44 10.52 -1.42
CA VAL A 113 0.24 11.19 -0.30
C VAL A 113 0.09 12.70 -0.40
N PHE A 114 0.16 13.24 -1.61
CA PHE A 114 -0.03 14.66 -1.86
C PHE A 114 -0.80 14.86 -3.16
N TYR A 115 -2.08 15.20 -3.02
CA TYR A 115 -3.00 15.33 -4.14
C TYR A 115 -4.10 16.35 -3.83
N PRO A 116 -4.37 17.34 -4.70
CA PRO A 116 -5.41 18.32 -4.45
C PRO A 116 -6.81 17.70 -4.41
N ALA A 117 -7.67 18.22 -3.55
CA ALA A 117 -9.06 17.74 -3.42
C ALA A 117 -9.95 18.14 -4.63
N ARG A 118 -9.49 19.08 -5.45
CA ARG A 118 -10.20 19.55 -6.65
C ARG A 118 -9.22 20.08 -7.69
N PRO A 119 -9.59 20.17 -8.98
CA PRO A 119 -8.82 20.86 -10.02
C PRO A 119 -8.57 22.34 -9.71
N ASP A 120 -7.66 22.94 -10.45
CA ASP A 120 -7.33 24.38 -10.40
C ASP A 120 -6.76 24.88 -9.07
N ILE A 121 -6.14 24.01 -8.28
CA ILE A 121 -5.27 24.38 -7.16
C ILE A 121 -3.87 24.68 -7.72
N ASN A 122 -3.68 25.89 -8.19
CA ASN A 122 -2.53 26.30 -9.00
C ASN A 122 -1.37 26.86 -8.16
N TYR A 123 -0.16 26.86 -8.75
CA TYR A 123 1.04 27.54 -8.24
C TYR A 123 1.51 27.03 -6.88
N ILE A 124 1.47 25.72 -6.65
CA ILE A 124 1.99 25.08 -5.45
C ILE A 124 3.47 24.73 -5.67
N THR A 125 4.30 25.03 -4.69
CA THR A 125 5.69 24.53 -4.64
C THR A 125 5.81 23.48 -3.54
N MET A 126 6.31 22.31 -3.92
CA MET A 126 6.56 21.18 -3.02
C MET A 126 8.04 20.80 -3.11
N ARG A 127 8.78 20.97 -2.02
CA ARG A 127 10.24 20.80 -1.99
C ARG A 127 10.72 20.16 -0.71
N GLY A 128 11.68 19.23 -0.81
CA GLY A 128 12.42 18.69 0.32
C GLY A 128 11.67 17.62 1.12
N PHE A 129 10.63 17.00 0.57
CA PHE A 129 9.87 15.93 1.23
C PHE A 129 10.36 14.54 0.82
N THR A 130 10.28 13.60 1.78
CA THR A 130 10.25 12.17 1.48
C THR A 130 8.78 11.71 1.56
N MET A 131 8.26 11.18 0.45
CA MET A 131 6.87 10.73 0.31
C MET A 131 6.83 9.28 -0.14
N ARG A 132 6.08 8.43 0.60
CA ARG A 132 6.11 6.97 0.42
C ARG A 132 4.77 6.30 0.69
N HIS A 133 4.67 5.04 0.26
CA HIS A 133 3.69 4.05 0.71
C HIS A 133 2.24 4.36 0.29
N ALA A 134 2.03 4.80 -0.95
CA ALA A 134 0.68 5.01 -1.46
C ALA A 134 0.07 3.74 -2.07
N ALA A 135 -1.23 3.57 -1.88
CA ALA A 135 -2.06 2.54 -2.50
C ALA A 135 -2.61 3.02 -3.85
N THR A 136 -1.70 3.43 -4.74
CA THR A 136 -2.08 3.97 -6.05
C THR A 136 -2.62 2.89 -6.97
N GLN A 137 -3.64 3.25 -7.72
CA GLN A 137 -4.21 2.43 -8.77
C GLN A 137 -3.49 2.67 -10.10
N TRP A 138 -3.43 1.66 -10.94
CA TRP A 138 -3.06 1.81 -12.33
C TRP A 138 -4.08 2.68 -13.09
N ALA A 139 -3.63 3.50 -14.02
CA ALA A 139 -4.50 4.27 -14.89
C ALA A 139 -4.01 4.22 -16.35
N PRO A 140 -4.93 4.12 -17.34
CA PRO A 140 -4.56 4.14 -18.75
C PRO A 140 -4.04 5.51 -19.16
N PRO A 141 -3.22 5.61 -20.22
CA PRO A 141 -2.67 6.88 -20.70
C PRO A 141 -3.71 7.95 -21.07
N THR A 142 -4.95 7.52 -21.32
CA THR A 142 -6.07 8.39 -21.67
C THR A 142 -6.82 8.96 -20.46
N ALA A 143 -6.46 8.53 -19.25
CA ALA A 143 -7.03 8.99 -18.00
C ALA A 143 -6.02 9.80 -17.18
N GLU A 144 -6.50 10.48 -16.14
CA GLU A 144 -5.60 11.13 -15.19
C GLU A 144 -4.73 10.08 -14.50
N GLN A 145 -3.43 10.31 -14.53
CA GLN A 145 -2.44 9.45 -13.88
C GLN A 145 -2.31 9.83 -12.41
N VAL A 146 -3.19 9.27 -11.59
CA VAL A 146 -3.20 9.52 -10.15
C VAL A 146 -2.08 8.72 -9.50
N GLY A 147 -0.92 9.35 -9.33
CA GLY A 147 0.23 8.77 -8.63
C GLY A 147 0.20 9.01 -7.12
N LEU A 148 1.30 8.63 -6.46
CA LEU A 148 1.55 8.97 -5.05
C LEU A 148 1.49 10.48 -4.81
N VAL A 149 1.98 11.26 -5.78
CA VAL A 149 1.88 12.72 -5.88
C VAL A 149 1.24 13.06 -7.20
N GLY A 150 0.31 14.02 -7.22
CA GLY A 150 -0.30 14.49 -8.45
C GLY A 150 -0.80 15.91 -8.33
N THR A 151 -1.03 16.56 -9.48
CA THR A 151 -1.44 17.96 -9.57
C THR A 151 -2.93 18.15 -9.84
N HIS A 152 -3.64 17.07 -10.17
CA HIS A 152 -5.08 17.08 -10.42
C HIS A 152 -5.55 18.20 -11.34
N TRP A 153 -5.08 18.18 -12.60
CA TRP A 153 -5.41 19.18 -13.63
C TRP A 153 -5.09 20.65 -13.24
N SER A 154 -4.22 20.84 -12.24
CA SER A 154 -3.74 22.15 -11.83
C SER A 154 -2.47 22.55 -12.58
N LYS A 155 -2.11 23.83 -12.60
CA LYS A 155 -0.98 24.37 -13.34
C LYS A 155 0.00 25.14 -12.47
N GLY A 156 1.22 25.34 -12.97
CA GLY A 156 2.24 26.15 -12.31
C GLY A 156 2.80 25.51 -11.03
N TRP A 157 2.71 24.19 -10.89
CA TRP A 157 3.33 23.47 -9.77
C TRP A 157 4.82 23.34 -9.98
N ILE A 158 5.57 23.42 -8.88
CA ILE A 158 7.00 23.16 -8.82
C ILE A 158 7.19 21.98 -7.84
N ILE A 159 7.69 20.87 -8.35
CA ILE A 159 7.94 19.65 -7.56
C ILE A 159 9.43 19.35 -7.70
N GLU A 160 10.22 19.69 -6.68
CA GLU A 160 11.67 19.59 -6.78
C GLU A 160 12.33 19.12 -5.46
N ASN A 161 13.48 18.49 -5.58
CA ASN A 161 14.26 18.01 -4.44
C ASN A 161 13.46 17.10 -3.47
N ASN A 162 12.54 16.28 -3.99
CA ASN A 162 11.76 15.33 -3.23
C ASN A 162 12.26 13.90 -3.46
N VAL A 163 12.06 13.02 -2.48
CA VAL A 163 12.19 11.57 -2.62
C VAL A 163 10.79 10.99 -2.67
N ILE A 164 10.41 10.39 -3.81
CA ILE A 164 9.09 9.77 -4.03
C ILE A 164 9.31 8.29 -4.33
N SER A 165 8.76 7.40 -3.50
CA SER A 165 9.01 5.97 -3.63
C SER A 165 7.89 5.11 -3.05
N HIS A 166 7.90 3.81 -3.40
CA HIS A 166 6.95 2.82 -2.88
C HIS A 166 5.48 3.19 -3.17
N SER A 167 5.22 3.63 -4.40
CA SER A 167 3.88 3.67 -4.99
C SER A 167 3.49 2.26 -5.44
N ARG A 168 2.26 1.85 -5.26
CA ARG A 168 1.84 0.48 -5.63
C ARG A 168 1.79 0.29 -7.15
N CYS A 169 1.32 1.29 -7.88
CA CYS A 169 1.37 1.41 -9.34
C CYS A 169 1.93 2.76 -9.76
#